data_710047f7e4f17bd668599d81654d5fcf
#
_entry.id   710047f7e4f17bd668599d81654d5fcf
#
_cell.length_a   1.000
_cell.length_b   1.000
_cell.length_c   1.000
_cell.angle_alpha   90.00
_cell.angle_beta   90.00
_cell.angle_gamma   90.00
#
_symmetry.space_group_name_H-M   'P 1'
#
loop_
_entity.id
_entity.type
_entity.pdbx_description
1 polymer ?
#
loop_
_entity_poly.entity_id
_entity_poly.type
_entity_poly.pdbx_seq_one_letter_code
_entity_poly.pdbx_strand_id
1 'polypeptide(L)'
;LDAWGGPVGRHAAVGRQRFWTPLRLIMLFAVIFLAFGFFSKAGCLETTHPTDGSQPGLLWDGRQYYKACYADPLPLYSIEGLSKGAFPYKYSWTTETGEERFMEYPVLSGMFQYVTAQGAQAWQAVFPGGPIEVVKYFVLGAVLLAILWMVAVWATYRSAGRRPWDTLLMAASPLVIFQAFTNYDLLAIAFASVALLLWARRRPVWAGVVLGLGVAA
;
A
#
# COMPACT_ATOMS: atom_id res chain seq x y z
N LEU A 1 27.99 10.81 -13.16
CA LEU A 1 27.15 11.63 -14.08
C LEU A 1 27.75 11.69 -15.48
N ASP A 2 29.09 11.71 -15.59
CA ASP A 2 29.77 11.74 -16.90
C ASP A 2 29.50 10.47 -17.73
N ALA A 3 29.28 9.33 -17.11
CA ALA A 3 28.93 8.08 -17.77
C ALA A 3 27.49 8.02 -18.32
N TRP A 4 26.58 8.86 -17.79
CA TRP A 4 25.13 8.81 -18.14
C TRP A 4 24.62 10.11 -18.78
N GLY A 5 25.35 11.18 -18.75
CA GLY A 5 24.87 12.45 -19.27
C GLY A 5 25.98 13.30 -19.91
N GLY A 6 27.23 12.90 -19.76
CA GLY A 6 28.35 13.65 -20.28
C GLY A 6 28.29 15.15 -19.99
N PRO A 7 28.60 16.04 -20.99
CA PRO A 7 28.50 17.49 -20.82
C PRO A 7 27.07 17.95 -20.47
N VAL A 8 26.03 17.30 -21.01
CA VAL A 8 24.61 17.64 -20.77
C VAL A 8 24.24 17.44 -19.31
N GLY A 9 24.69 16.36 -18.67
CA GLY A 9 24.47 16.11 -17.25
C GLY A 9 25.08 17.17 -16.33
N ARG A 10 26.19 17.79 -16.74
CA ARG A 10 26.81 18.89 -15.99
C ARG A 10 26.03 20.20 -16.10
N HIS A 11 25.36 20.41 -17.22
CA HIS A 11 24.55 21.60 -17.49
C HIS A 11 23.09 21.46 -17.06
N ALA A 12 22.66 20.28 -16.68
CA ALA A 12 21.32 20.08 -16.13
C ALA A 12 21.15 20.97 -14.89
N ALA A 13 20.30 21.98 -14.98
CA ALA A 13 20.02 22.93 -13.90
C ALA A 13 19.13 22.30 -12.82
N VAL A 14 19.54 21.12 -12.36
CA VAL A 14 18.81 20.31 -11.39
C VAL A 14 18.70 21.07 -10.08
N GLY A 15 17.48 21.31 -9.64
CA GLY A 15 17.19 21.96 -8.37
C GLY A 15 17.21 23.50 -8.37
N ARG A 16 17.51 24.16 -9.50
CA ARG A 16 17.48 25.63 -9.62
C ARG A 16 16.07 26.15 -9.98
N GLN A 17 15.18 25.29 -10.41
CA GLN A 17 13.82 25.70 -10.72
C GLN A 17 13.00 25.89 -9.44
N ARG A 18 12.32 27.05 -9.35
CA ARG A 18 11.56 27.44 -8.14
C ARG A 18 10.43 26.48 -7.82
N PHE A 19 9.76 25.95 -8.83
CA PHE A 19 8.60 25.08 -8.66
C PHE A 19 8.92 23.60 -8.88
N TRP A 20 9.54 23.25 -10.00
CA TRP A 20 9.86 21.86 -10.36
C TRP A 20 11.19 21.41 -9.75
N THR A 21 11.15 21.02 -8.48
CA THR A 21 12.30 20.42 -7.81
C THR A 21 12.36 18.91 -8.07
N PRO A 22 13.54 18.27 -7.98
CA PRO A 22 13.63 16.81 -8.10
C PRO A 22 12.66 16.06 -7.19
N LEU A 23 12.52 16.48 -5.95
CA LEU A 23 11.56 15.87 -5.00
C LEU A 23 10.11 15.92 -5.53
N ARG A 24 9.68 17.09 -5.99
CA ARG A 24 8.29 17.24 -6.48
C ARG A 24 8.01 16.37 -7.71
N LEU A 25 8.97 16.28 -8.63
CA LEU A 25 8.83 15.42 -9.80
C LEU A 25 8.80 13.95 -9.40
N ILE A 26 9.69 13.50 -8.52
CA ILE A 26 9.71 12.12 -8.03
C ILE A 26 8.41 11.78 -7.30
N MET A 27 7.90 12.68 -6.45
CA MET A 27 6.63 12.49 -5.75
C MET A 27 5.44 12.44 -6.73
N LEU A 28 5.47 13.28 -7.77
CA LEU A 28 4.46 13.24 -8.83
C LEU A 28 4.45 11.88 -9.55
N PHE A 29 5.63 11.37 -9.93
CA PHE A 29 5.74 10.04 -10.54
C PHE A 29 5.27 8.94 -9.58
N ALA A 30 5.60 9.03 -8.29
CA ALA A 30 5.11 8.09 -7.29
C ALA A 30 3.57 8.07 -7.23
N VAL A 31 2.92 9.24 -7.25
CA VAL A 31 1.45 9.34 -7.29
C VAL A 31 0.88 8.74 -8.57
N ILE A 32 1.49 9.03 -9.74
CA ILE A 32 1.03 8.49 -11.03
C ILE A 32 1.09 6.96 -11.03
N PHE A 33 2.21 6.37 -10.57
CA PHE A 33 2.38 4.92 -10.54
C PHE A 33 1.47 4.26 -9.50
N LEU A 34 1.23 4.89 -8.34
CA LEU A 34 0.20 4.46 -7.39
C LEU A 34 -1.20 4.50 -8.00
N ALA A 35 -1.54 5.55 -8.76
CA ALA A 35 -2.82 5.64 -9.43
C ALA A 35 -3.00 4.49 -10.44
N PHE A 36 -1.98 4.19 -11.25
CA PHE A 36 -2.01 3.01 -12.11
C PHE A 36 -2.16 1.72 -11.31
N GLY A 37 -1.47 1.59 -10.17
CA GLY A 37 -1.61 0.47 -9.26
C GLY A 37 -3.05 0.32 -8.72
N PHE A 38 -3.67 1.41 -8.31
CA PHE A 38 -5.05 1.40 -7.86
C PHE A 38 -6.01 0.99 -8.99
N PHE A 39 -5.88 1.59 -10.17
CA PHE A 39 -6.72 1.25 -11.32
C PHE A 39 -6.50 -0.18 -11.83
N SER A 40 -5.30 -0.75 -11.66
CA SER A 40 -5.06 -2.16 -11.98
C SER A 40 -5.93 -3.11 -11.16
N LYS A 41 -6.38 -2.68 -9.95
CA LYS A 41 -7.28 -3.47 -9.09
C LYS A 41 -8.76 -3.27 -9.39
N ALA A 42 -9.13 -2.29 -10.21
CA ALA A 42 -10.53 -1.93 -10.47
C ALA A 42 -11.39 -3.11 -10.95
N GLY A 43 -10.81 -4.01 -11.77
CA GLY A 43 -11.53 -5.20 -12.24
C GLY A 43 -11.97 -6.17 -11.14
N CYS A 44 -11.34 -6.14 -9.96
CA CYS A 44 -11.71 -6.96 -8.80
C CYS A 44 -12.61 -6.21 -7.80
N LEU A 45 -12.87 -4.93 -8.03
CA LEU A 45 -13.76 -4.11 -7.20
C LEU A 45 -15.21 -4.09 -7.75
N GLU A 46 -15.44 -4.70 -8.92
CA GLU A 46 -16.77 -4.84 -9.48
C GLU A 46 -17.64 -5.72 -8.56
N THR A 47 -18.91 -5.32 -8.42
CA THR A 47 -19.86 -5.99 -7.53
C THR A 47 -20.98 -6.65 -8.31
N THR A 48 -21.51 -7.74 -7.76
CA THR A 48 -22.75 -8.36 -8.25
C THR A 48 -23.94 -7.46 -7.93
N HIS A 49 -24.94 -7.47 -8.81
CA HIS A 49 -26.25 -6.85 -8.58
C HIS A 49 -27.32 -7.95 -8.63
N PRO A 50 -27.49 -8.72 -7.54
CA PRO A 50 -28.41 -9.82 -7.54
C PRO A 50 -29.86 -9.31 -7.67
N THR A 51 -30.64 -9.98 -8.50
CA THR A 51 -32.08 -9.67 -8.70
C THR A 51 -32.98 -10.41 -7.73
N ASP A 52 -32.42 -11.35 -6.97
CA ASP A 52 -33.15 -12.23 -6.02
C ASP A 52 -33.20 -11.68 -4.59
N GLY A 53 -32.69 -10.45 -4.37
CA GLY A 53 -32.67 -9.82 -3.06
C GLY A 53 -31.47 -10.26 -2.16
N SER A 54 -30.57 -11.09 -2.66
CA SER A 54 -29.34 -11.42 -1.97
C SER A 54 -28.41 -10.21 -1.82
N GLN A 55 -27.48 -10.25 -0.86
CA GLN A 55 -26.54 -9.14 -0.66
C GLN A 55 -25.54 -9.05 -1.81
N PRO A 56 -25.23 -7.82 -2.27
CA PRO A 56 -24.18 -7.63 -3.26
C PRO A 56 -22.82 -8.16 -2.76
N GLY A 57 -22.13 -8.92 -3.59
CA GLY A 57 -20.80 -9.43 -3.33
C GLY A 57 -19.81 -8.96 -4.37
N LEU A 58 -18.54 -9.29 -4.20
CA LEU A 58 -17.51 -9.06 -5.21
C LEU A 58 -17.69 -10.04 -6.38
N LEU A 59 -17.53 -9.53 -7.60
CA LEU A 59 -17.58 -10.34 -8.81
C LEU A 59 -16.18 -10.90 -9.10
N TRP A 60 -15.84 -12.04 -8.48
CA TRP A 60 -14.51 -12.62 -8.62
C TRP A 60 -14.42 -13.64 -9.75
N ASP A 61 -15.15 -14.72 -9.76
CA ASP A 61 -15.28 -15.72 -10.84
C ASP A 61 -14.00 -15.98 -11.67
N GLY A 62 -12.83 -16.07 -11.01
CA GLY A 62 -11.53 -16.18 -11.65
C GLY A 62 -10.94 -14.87 -12.21
N ARG A 63 -11.66 -13.74 -12.15
CA ARG A 63 -11.19 -12.43 -12.65
C ARG A 63 -9.89 -11.98 -12.03
N GLN A 64 -9.69 -12.28 -10.75
CA GLN A 64 -8.47 -11.95 -10.02
C GLN A 64 -7.21 -12.46 -10.72
N TYR A 65 -7.32 -13.54 -11.49
CA TYR A 65 -6.21 -14.14 -12.24
C TYR A 65 -6.10 -13.58 -13.65
N TYR A 66 -7.15 -13.66 -14.48
CA TYR A 66 -7.04 -13.23 -15.88
C TYR A 66 -7.01 -11.71 -16.08
N LYS A 67 -7.52 -10.90 -15.14
CA LYS A 67 -7.36 -9.45 -15.11
C LYS A 67 -6.15 -8.99 -14.30
N ALA A 68 -5.40 -9.92 -13.68
CA ALA A 68 -4.26 -9.62 -12.80
C ALA A 68 -4.56 -8.59 -11.70
N CYS A 69 -5.81 -8.57 -11.19
CA CYS A 69 -6.29 -7.59 -10.22
C CYS A 69 -6.40 -8.15 -8.80
N TYR A 70 -5.81 -9.34 -8.53
CA TYR A 70 -5.80 -9.95 -7.19
C TYR A 70 -5.26 -8.98 -6.13
N ALA A 71 -5.92 -8.96 -4.99
CA ALA A 71 -5.54 -8.18 -3.82
C ALA A 71 -6.00 -8.90 -2.54
N ASP A 72 -5.07 -9.23 -1.65
CA ASP A 72 -5.32 -9.89 -0.37
C ASP A 72 -6.38 -9.19 0.49
N PRO A 73 -6.41 -7.83 0.57
CA PRO A 73 -7.41 -7.14 1.37
C PRO A 73 -8.86 -7.54 1.07
N LEU A 74 -9.16 -7.93 -0.17
CA LEU A 74 -10.54 -8.21 -0.57
C LEU A 74 -11.08 -9.51 0.03
N PRO A 75 -10.46 -10.70 -0.15
CA PRO A 75 -10.95 -11.94 0.46
C PRO A 75 -10.72 -11.96 1.97
N LEU A 76 -9.59 -11.46 2.46
CA LEU A 76 -9.23 -11.53 3.87
C LEU A 76 -10.17 -10.71 4.76
N TYR A 77 -10.78 -9.65 4.23
CA TYR A 77 -11.78 -8.87 4.97
C TYR A 77 -12.90 -9.73 5.56
N SER A 78 -13.35 -10.73 4.81
CA SER A 78 -14.39 -11.66 5.26
C SER A 78 -13.83 -12.89 5.98
N ILE A 79 -12.71 -13.46 5.46
CA ILE A 79 -12.12 -14.69 5.99
C ILE A 79 -11.61 -14.49 7.42
N GLU A 80 -10.93 -13.37 7.67
CA GLU A 80 -10.37 -13.03 8.98
C GLU A 80 -11.41 -12.41 9.95
N GLY A 81 -12.68 -12.40 9.56
CA GLY A 81 -13.77 -11.89 10.38
C GLY A 81 -13.78 -10.39 10.61
N LEU A 82 -12.94 -9.64 9.87
CA LEU A 82 -12.84 -8.17 9.99
C LEU A 82 -14.18 -7.49 9.66
N SER A 83 -14.95 -8.05 8.72
CA SER A 83 -16.31 -7.60 8.39
C SER A 83 -17.30 -7.70 9.56
N LYS A 84 -17.01 -8.53 10.54
CA LYS A 84 -17.80 -8.72 11.77
C LYS A 84 -17.21 -7.99 12.97
N GLY A 85 -16.16 -7.19 12.77
CA GLY A 85 -15.43 -6.49 13.82
C GLY A 85 -14.56 -7.42 14.68
N ALA A 86 -14.23 -8.61 14.20
CA ALA A 86 -13.40 -9.56 14.94
C ALA A 86 -12.00 -8.97 15.21
N PHE A 87 -11.49 -9.19 16.43
CA PHE A 87 -10.18 -8.71 16.81
C PHE A 87 -9.09 -9.66 16.28
N PRO A 88 -8.06 -9.15 15.59
CA PRO A 88 -6.96 -9.96 15.07
C PRO A 88 -6.33 -10.87 16.13
N TYR A 89 -5.88 -12.05 15.72
CA TYR A 89 -5.22 -13.07 16.56
C TYR A 89 -6.09 -13.71 17.66
N LYS A 90 -7.32 -13.22 17.89
CA LYS A 90 -8.31 -13.84 18.76
C LYS A 90 -9.38 -14.59 17.99
N TYR A 91 -9.61 -14.18 16.75
CA TYR A 91 -10.54 -14.82 15.84
C TYR A 91 -9.82 -15.94 15.08
N SER A 92 -10.45 -17.09 14.96
CA SER A 92 -9.98 -18.18 14.13
C SER A 92 -11.06 -18.60 13.13
N TRP A 93 -10.65 -19.22 12.06
CA TRP A 93 -11.54 -19.83 11.07
C TRP A 93 -11.03 -21.22 10.71
N THR A 94 -11.93 -22.08 10.29
CA THR A 94 -11.60 -23.41 9.84
C THR A 94 -11.54 -23.45 8.33
N THR A 95 -10.46 -23.99 7.76
CA THR A 95 -10.31 -24.20 6.32
C THR A 95 -11.16 -25.38 5.85
N GLU A 96 -11.31 -25.54 4.53
CA GLU A 96 -11.99 -26.70 3.95
C GLU A 96 -11.33 -28.03 4.32
N THR A 97 -10.04 -28.02 4.64
CA THR A 97 -9.25 -29.17 5.12
C THR A 97 -9.44 -29.47 6.61
N GLY A 98 -10.22 -28.64 7.33
CA GLY A 98 -10.47 -28.81 8.77
C GLY A 98 -9.38 -28.19 9.67
N GLU A 99 -8.40 -27.47 9.11
CA GLU A 99 -7.35 -26.77 9.88
C GLU A 99 -7.90 -25.47 10.48
N GLU A 100 -7.62 -25.25 11.76
CA GLU A 100 -7.88 -23.97 12.40
C GLU A 100 -6.78 -22.99 12.07
N ARG A 101 -7.15 -21.80 11.56
CA ARG A 101 -6.22 -20.73 11.20
C ARG A 101 -6.57 -19.45 11.93
N PHE A 102 -5.54 -18.65 12.16
CA PHE A 102 -5.60 -17.31 12.75
C PHE A 102 -5.01 -16.30 11.75
N MET A 103 -5.11 -15.01 12.09
CA MET A 103 -4.44 -13.95 11.34
C MET A 103 -2.96 -14.31 11.08
N GLU A 104 -2.59 -14.41 9.81
CA GLU A 104 -1.25 -14.84 9.37
C GLU A 104 -0.27 -13.66 9.23
N TYR A 105 -0.78 -12.45 9.11
CA TYR A 105 0.05 -11.25 8.98
C TYR A 105 0.72 -10.89 10.30
N PRO A 106 1.91 -10.23 10.24
CA PRO A 106 2.58 -9.70 11.43
C PRO A 106 1.68 -8.72 12.20
N VAL A 107 2.02 -8.48 13.49
CA VAL A 107 1.12 -7.78 14.42
C VAL A 107 0.71 -6.38 13.96
N LEU A 108 1.63 -5.59 13.40
CA LEU A 108 1.30 -4.24 12.94
C LEU A 108 0.45 -4.28 11.67
N SER A 109 0.69 -5.23 10.77
CA SER A 109 -0.16 -5.41 9.58
C SER A 109 -1.57 -5.87 9.96
N GLY A 110 -1.71 -6.80 10.91
CA GLY A 110 -3.03 -7.20 11.41
C GLY A 110 -3.77 -6.06 12.11
N MET A 111 -3.07 -5.25 12.91
CA MET A 111 -3.67 -4.06 13.54
C MET A 111 -4.01 -2.98 12.52
N PHE A 112 -3.18 -2.79 11.48
CA PHE A 112 -3.50 -1.90 10.36
C PHE A 112 -4.79 -2.32 9.65
N GLN A 113 -4.94 -3.61 9.36
CA GLN A 113 -6.16 -4.19 8.78
C GLN A 113 -7.37 -3.94 9.66
N TYR A 114 -7.24 -4.20 10.97
CA TYR A 114 -8.32 -4.00 11.93
C TYR A 114 -8.79 -2.53 12.00
N VAL A 115 -7.84 -1.59 12.15
CA VAL A 115 -8.17 -0.15 12.20
C VAL A 115 -8.80 0.30 10.89
N THR A 116 -8.29 -0.19 9.75
CA THR A 116 -8.88 0.10 8.43
C THR A 116 -10.30 -0.46 8.31
N ALA A 117 -10.55 -1.66 8.85
CA ALA A 117 -11.88 -2.29 8.88
C ALA A 117 -12.86 -1.47 9.73
N GLN A 118 -12.46 -1.04 10.92
CA GLN A 118 -13.29 -0.15 11.76
C GLN A 118 -13.61 1.17 11.04
N GLY A 119 -12.63 1.73 10.32
CA GLY A 119 -12.84 2.91 9.49
C GLY A 119 -13.84 2.68 8.35
N ALA A 120 -13.79 1.52 7.68
CA ALA A 120 -14.72 1.17 6.62
C ALA A 120 -16.15 0.96 7.14
N GLN A 121 -16.30 0.31 8.30
CA GLN A 121 -17.58 0.14 8.98
C GLN A 121 -18.19 1.48 9.41
N ALA A 122 -17.37 2.38 9.98
CA ALA A 122 -17.78 3.73 10.30
C ALA A 122 -18.21 4.51 9.04
N TRP A 123 -17.45 4.39 7.95
CA TRP A 123 -17.84 4.98 6.66
C TRP A 123 -19.16 4.41 6.16
N GLN A 124 -19.36 3.09 6.25
CA GLN A 124 -20.62 2.44 5.85
C GLN A 124 -21.79 2.92 6.69
N ALA A 125 -21.61 3.10 7.99
CA ALA A 125 -22.65 3.57 8.90
C ALA A 125 -23.09 5.02 8.61
N VAL A 126 -22.14 5.91 8.29
CA VAL A 126 -22.43 7.32 7.98
C VAL A 126 -22.95 7.50 6.55
N PHE A 127 -22.40 6.74 5.61
CA PHE A 127 -22.76 6.78 4.18
C PHE A 127 -23.13 5.38 3.69
N PRO A 128 -24.35 4.90 3.94
CA PRO A 128 -24.77 3.54 3.58
C PRO A 128 -24.88 3.30 2.08
N GLY A 129 -24.98 4.38 1.28
CA GLY A 129 -25.00 4.28 -0.17
C GLY A 129 -23.62 4.13 -0.81
N GLY A 130 -23.60 3.84 -2.11
CA GLY A 130 -22.38 3.71 -2.91
C GLY A 130 -21.77 2.31 -2.85
N PRO A 131 -20.43 2.18 -2.90
CA PRO A 131 -19.75 0.88 -2.90
C PRO A 131 -20.05 0.05 -1.66
N ILE A 132 -20.06 -1.28 -1.81
CA ILE A 132 -20.20 -2.20 -0.67
C ILE A 132 -19.02 -2.06 0.31
N GLU A 133 -19.21 -2.49 1.55
CA GLU A 133 -18.29 -2.25 2.67
C GLU A 133 -16.87 -2.76 2.39
N VAL A 134 -16.70 -3.94 1.80
CA VAL A 134 -15.37 -4.47 1.44
C VAL A 134 -14.63 -3.58 0.43
N VAL A 135 -15.34 -2.93 -0.49
CA VAL A 135 -14.73 -1.96 -1.42
C VAL A 135 -14.30 -0.70 -0.68
N LYS A 136 -15.10 -0.20 0.28
CA LYS A 136 -14.74 0.91 1.15
C LYS A 136 -13.51 0.58 2.00
N TYR A 137 -13.43 -0.64 2.53
CA TYR A 137 -12.26 -1.15 3.23
C TYR A 137 -11.01 -1.13 2.35
N PHE A 138 -11.10 -1.68 1.13
CA PHE A 138 -9.99 -1.65 0.17
C PHE A 138 -9.55 -0.23 -0.16
N VAL A 139 -10.48 0.67 -0.48
CA VAL A 139 -10.18 2.07 -0.82
C VAL A 139 -9.49 2.79 0.34
N LEU A 140 -10.00 2.64 1.56
CA LEU A 140 -9.38 3.25 2.74
C LEU A 140 -7.98 2.70 2.98
N GLY A 141 -7.81 1.37 2.90
CA GLY A 141 -6.51 0.71 3.00
C GLY A 141 -5.53 1.20 1.94
N ALA A 142 -5.99 1.30 0.68
CA ALA A 142 -5.17 1.79 -0.42
C ALA A 142 -4.71 3.24 -0.21
N VAL A 143 -5.57 4.13 0.30
CA VAL A 143 -5.19 5.51 0.64
C VAL A 143 -4.12 5.53 1.74
N LEU A 144 -4.28 4.75 2.80
CA LEU A 144 -3.30 4.68 3.88
C LEU A 144 -1.97 4.10 3.40
N LEU A 145 -1.99 3.03 2.60
CA LEU A 145 -0.80 2.44 1.99
C LEU A 145 -0.12 3.40 1.02
N ALA A 146 -0.88 4.19 0.25
CA ALA A 146 -0.34 5.22 -0.62
C ALA A 146 0.41 6.31 0.17
N ILE A 147 -0.12 6.74 1.31
CA ILE A 147 0.58 7.67 2.21
C ILE A 147 1.90 7.06 2.69
N LEU A 148 1.89 5.80 3.11
CA LEU A 148 3.10 5.09 3.55
C LEU A 148 4.13 4.98 2.43
N TRP A 149 3.71 4.70 1.20
CA TRP A 149 4.59 4.72 0.04
C TRP A 149 5.21 6.10 -0.20
N MET A 150 4.43 7.17 -0.10
CA MET A 150 4.96 8.54 -0.23
C MET A 150 6.01 8.85 0.87
N VAL A 151 5.81 8.34 2.09
CA VAL A 151 6.81 8.43 3.17
C VAL A 151 8.07 7.65 2.81
N ALA A 152 7.94 6.43 2.26
CA ALA A 152 9.08 5.62 1.82
C ALA A 152 9.89 6.31 0.73
N VAL A 153 9.23 6.84 -0.30
CA VAL A 153 9.86 7.59 -1.40
C VAL A 153 10.56 8.85 -0.86
N TRP A 154 9.91 9.59 0.03
CA TRP A 154 10.51 10.76 0.67
C TRP A 154 11.75 10.39 1.50
N ALA A 155 11.68 9.33 2.31
CA ALA A 155 12.80 8.88 3.13
C ALA A 155 13.99 8.43 2.25
N THR A 156 13.71 7.69 1.19
CA THR A 156 14.71 7.26 0.20
C THR A 156 15.35 8.46 -0.51
N TYR A 157 14.55 9.44 -0.95
CA TYR A 157 15.05 10.69 -1.52
C TYR A 157 15.99 11.43 -0.56
N ARG A 158 15.63 11.52 0.71
CA ARG A 158 16.45 12.17 1.75
C ARG A 158 17.73 11.40 2.08
N SER A 159 17.78 10.12 1.77
CA SER A 159 18.94 9.25 1.92
C SER A 159 19.86 9.26 0.70
N ALA A 160 19.34 9.59 -0.48
CA ALA A 160 20.07 9.54 -1.76
C ALA A 160 21.22 10.56 -1.88
N GLY A 161 21.28 11.55 -0.99
CA GLY A 161 22.39 12.51 -0.89
C GLY A 161 22.63 13.27 -2.21
N ARG A 162 23.74 12.97 -2.88
CA ARG A 162 24.14 13.64 -4.13
C ARG A 162 23.48 13.08 -5.39
N ARG A 163 22.71 11.99 -5.27
CA ARG A 163 22.06 11.30 -6.39
C ARG A 163 20.53 11.23 -6.23
N PRO A 164 19.86 12.38 -6.06
CA PRO A 164 18.42 12.40 -5.74
C PRO A 164 17.54 11.74 -6.82
N TRP A 165 17.97 11.77 -8.08
CA TRP A 165 17.24 11.15 -9.20
C TRP A 165 17.23 9.64 -9.19
N ASP A 166 18.14 8.97 -8.47
CA ASP A 166 18.09 7.51 -8.31
C ASP A 166 16.81 7.03 -7.62
N THR A 167 16.20 7.90 -6.79
CA THR A 167 14.90 7.62 -6.16
C THR A 167 13.77 7.46 -7.18
N LEU A 168 13.92 8.00 -8.40
CA LEU A 168 12.94 7.81 -9.46
C LEU A 168 12.81 6.34 -9.87
N LEU A 169 13.89 5.55 -9.78
CA LEU A 169 13.85 4.10 -10.05
C LEU A 169 12.89 3.36 -9.12
N MET A 170 12.77 3.82 -7.86
CA MET A 170 11.79 3.32 -6.91
C MET A 170 10.39 3.88 -7.22
N ALA A 171 10.27 5.21 -7.33
CA ALA A 171 9.00 5.91 -7.45
C ALA A 171 8.23 5.56 -8.73
N ALA A 172 8.95 5.33 -9.85
CA ALA A 172 8.40 4.99 -11.16
C ALA A 172 8.67 3.52 -11.53
N SER A 173 8.81 2.63 -10.53
CA SER A 173 8.97 1.21 -10.79
C SER A 173 7.67 0.60 -11.29
N PRO A 174 7.69 -0.18 -12.38
CA PRO A 174 6.52 -0.97 -12.81
C PRO A 174 5.98 -1.91 -11.74
N LEU A 175 6.83 -2.38 -10.81
CA LEU A 175 6.40 -3.23 -9.69
C LEU A 175 5.36 -2.53 -8.80
N VAL A 176 5.41 -1.20 -8.67
CA VAL A 176 4.42 -0.44 -7.91
C VAL A 176 3.02 -0.63 -8.50
N ILE A 177 2.90 -0.68 -9.83
CA ILE A 177 1.60 -0.88 -10.51
C ILE A 177 0.96 -2.21 -10.12
N PHE A 178 1.77 -3.27 -10.02
CA PHE A 178 1.23 -4.60 -9.74
C PHE A 178 1.13 -4.92 -8.24
N GLN A 179 2.07 -4.42 -7.42
CA GLN A 179 2.25 -4.86 -6.03
C GLN A 179 1.73 -3.89 -4.97
N ALA A 180 1.62 -2.58 -5.27
CA ALA A 180 1.34 -1.57 -4.25
C ALA A 180 0.10 -1.86 -3.38
N PHE A 181 -0.93 -2.46 -3.95
CA PHE A 181 -2.20 -2.74 -3.27
C PHE A 181 -2.58 -4.23 -3.30
N THR A 182 -1.59 -5.10 -3.56
CA THR A 182 -1.80 -6.55 -3.55
C THR A 182 -1.86 -7.07 -2.13
N ASN A 183 -1.02 -6.54 -1.25
CA ASN A 183 -0.89 -6.89 0.16
C ASN A 183 -0.54 -5.65 1.00
N TYR A 184 -0.04 -5.84 2.22
CA TYR A 184 0.27 -4.75 3.16
C TYR A 184 1.77 -4.41 3.25
N ASP A 185 2.61 -4.90 2.34
CA ASP A 185 4.08 -4.76 2.36
C ASP A 185 4.55 -3.30 2.38
N LEU A 186 3.76 -2.36 1.84
CA LEU A 186 4.10 -0.95 1.87
C LEU A 186 4.27 -0.40 3.29
N LEU A 187 3.65 -1.03 4.29
CA LEU A 187 3.84 -0.69 5.70
C LEU A 187 5.29 -1.00 6.13
N ALA A 188 5.76 -2.23 5.89
CA ALA A 188 7.14 -2.64 6.19
C ALA A 188 8.17 -1.83 5.39
N ILE A 189 7.90 -1.56 4.11
CA ILE A 189 8.76 -0.75 3.22
C ILE A 189 8.91 0.67 3.78
N ALA A 190 7.83 1.29 4.26
CA ALA A 190 7.88 2.63 4.84
C ALA A 190 8.77 2.66 6.10
N PHE A 191 8.60 1.72 7.02
CA PHE A 191 9.44 1.62 8.22
C PHE A 191 10.90 1.36 7.86
N ALA A 192 11.19 0.44 6.96
CA ALA A 192 12.56 0.15 6.51
C ALA A 192 13.22 1.40 5.89
N SER A 193 12.52 2.12 5.02
CA SER A 193 13.04 3.33 4.38
C SER A 193 13.34 4.44 5.39
N VAL A 194 12.47 4.63 6.38
CA VAL A 194 12.67 5.61 7.46
C VAL A 194 13.82 5.17 8.37
N ALA A 195 13.93 3.88 8.69
CA ALA A 195 15.03 3.34 9.50
C ALA A 195 16.40 3.60 8.83
N LEU A 196 16.50 3.35 7.51
CA LEU A 196 17.71 3.63 6.72
C LEU A 196 18.05 5.13 6.72
N LEU A 197 17.05 6.01 6.60
CA LEU A 197 17.24 7.45 6.71
C LEU A 197 17.78 7.85 8.09
N LEU A 198 17.22 7.31 9.15
CA LEU A 198 17.68 7.57 10.53
C LEU A 198 19.10 7.07 10.75
N TRP A 199 19.43 5.89 10.22
CA TRP A 199 20.79 5.35 10.24
C TRP A 199 21.78 6.27 9.51
N ALA A 200 21.44 6.70 8.31
CA ALA A 200 22.27 7.64 7.53
C ALA A 200 22.47 8.98 8.26
N ARG A 201 21.51 9.37 9.11
CA ARG A 201 21.59 10.57 9.96
C ARG A 201 22.27 10.33 11.32
N ARG A 202 22.97 9.21 11.49
CA ARG A 202 23.68 8.82 12.73
C ARG A 202 22.76 8.78 13.96
N ARG A 203 21.53 8.31 13.80
CA ARG A 203 20.55 8.09 14.89
C ARG A 203 20.26 6.60 15.05
N PRO A 204 21.25 5.77 15.49
CA PRO A 204 21.16 4.31 15.45
C PRO A 204 20.04 3.75 16.35
N VAL A 205 19.79 4.36 17.51
CA VAL A 205 18.73 3.90 18.42
C VAL A 205 17.36 4.01 17.75
N TRP A 206 17.04 5.17 17.19
CA TRP A 206 15.78 5.37 16.48
C TRP A 206 15.67 4.53 15.19
N ALA A 207 16.79 4.35 14.49
CA ALA A 207 16.83 3.44 13.34
C ALA A 207 16.47 2.01 13.74
N GLY A 208 17.02 1.52 14.86
CA GLY A 208 16.72 0.19 15.39
C GLY A 208 15.26 0.05 15.82
N VAL A 209 14.70 1.04 16.52
CA VAL A 209 13.27 1.04 16.92
C VAL A 209 12.36 0.98 15.69
N VAL A 210 12.59 1.86 14.71
CA VAL A 210 11.76 1.92 13.50
C VAL A 210 11.92 0.65 12.64
N LEU A 211 13.13 0.09 12.58
CA LEU A 211 13.35 -1.19 11.89
C LEU A 211 12.60 -2.34 12.59
N GLY A 212 12.63 -2.37 13.92
CA GLY A 212 11.85 -3.34 14.70
C GLY A 212 10.35 -3.25 14.46
N LEU A 213 9.80 -2.03 14.29
CA LEU A 213 8.41 -1.85 13.86
C LEU A 213 8.19 -2.39 12.43
N GLY A 214 9.16 -2.24 11.53
CA GLY A 214 9.11 -2.81 10.18
C GLY A 214 9.12 -4.34 10.17
N VAL A 215 9.77 -4.99 11.15
CA VAL A 215 9.73 -6.46 11.30
C VAL A 215 8.37 -6.93 11.83
N ALA A 216 7.70 -6.09 12.62
CA ALA A 216 6.35 -6.38 13.13
C ALA A 216 5.23 -6.01 12.13
N ALA A 217 5.59 -5.45 10.99
CA ALA A 217 4.71 -5.05 9.89
C ALA A 217 4.77 -6.04 8.74
#